data_f80979680bf81053727a1659e3ea34b8
#
_entry.id   f80979680bf81053727a1659e3ea34b8
#
_cell.length_a   1.000
_cell.length_b   1.000
_cell.length_c   1.000
_cell.angle_alpha   90.00
_cell.angle_beta   90.00
_cell.angle_gamma   90.00
#
_symmetry.space_group_name_H-M   'P 1'
#
loop_
_entity.id
_entity.type
_entity.pdbx_description
1 polymer ?
#
loop_
_entity_poly.entity_id
_entity_poly.type
_entity_poly.pdbx_seq_one_letter_code
_entity_poly.pdbx_strand_id
1 'polypeptide(L)'
;MIVAFQHKGLKELYEGRTSKGVSTNHVKKLNRILSALDQAENPRDVDFPGFRLHPLQGKRKRHYAVWISGNWRVTFRFKGVNATDVDYVDYH
;
A
#
# COMPACT_ATOMS: atom_id res chain seq x y z
N MET A 1 -9.32 -6.16 -5.48
CA MET A 1 -9.49 -6.49 -4.03
C MET A 1 -8.13 -6.75 -3.40
N ILE A 2 -7.94 -6.35 -2.16
CA ILE A 2 -6.74 -6.70 -1.41
C ILE A 2 -6.96 -8.04 -0.75
N VAL A 3 -6.05 -9.00 -0.97
CA VAL A 3 -6.22 -10.37 -0.46
C VAL A 3 -5.20 -10.77 0.61
N ALA A 4 -4.09 -10.04 0.74
CA ALA A 4 -3.08 -10.35 1.76
C ALA A 4 -2.24 -9.14 2.13
N PHE A 5 -1.86 -9.08 3.40
CA PHE A 5 -1.03 -8.02 3.97
C PHE A 5 0.23 -8.62 4.60
N GLN A 6 1.34 -7.90 4.51
CA GLN A 6 2.55 -8.22 5.25
C GLN A 6 2.61 -7.47 6.59
N HIS A 7 1.94 -6.33 6.68
CA HIS A 7 1.97 -5.47 7.87
C HIS A 7 0.67 -5.60 8.65
N LYS A 8 0.78 -6.09 9.89
CA LYS A 8 -0.39 -6.33 10.74
C LYS A 8 -1.18 -5.07 11.03
N GLY A 9 -0.49 -3.97 11.37
CA GLY A 9 -1.16 -2.70 11.68
C GLY A 9 -1.91 -2.14 10.50
N LEU A 10 -1.38 -2.30 9.29
CA LEU A 10 -2.04 -1.86 8.07
C LEU A 10 -3.29 -2.69 7.80
N LYS A 11 -3.21 -3.99 8.01
CA LYS A 11 -4.36 -4.89 7.89
C LYS A 11 -5.47 -4.51 8.85
N GLU A 12 -5.12 -4.22 10.11
CA GLU A 12 -6.11 -3.81 11.11
C GLU A 12 -6.77 -2.48 10.75
N LEU A 13 -6.02 -1.54 10.19
CA LEU A 13 -6.57 -0.29 9.69
C LEU A 13 -7.57 -0.56 8.56
N TYR A 14 -7.19 -1.40 7.61
CA TYR A 14 -8.04 -1.77 6.47
C TYR A 14 -9.34 -2.42 6.93
N GLU A 15 -9.27 -3.26 7.95
CA GLU A 15 -10.43 -3.97 8.49
C GLU A 15 -11.29 -3.11 9.41
N GLY A 16 -10.87 -1.88 9.68
CA GLY A 16 -11.62 -0.97 10.54
C GLY A 16 -11.52 -1.28 12.02
N ARG A 17 -10.50 -2.04 12.44
CA ARG A 17 -10.36 -2.45 13.85
C ARG A 17 -9.64 -1.41 14.70
N THR A 18 -8.46 -0.97 14.26
CA THR A 18 -7.66 0.00 15.00
C THR A 18 -6.64 0.65 14.08
N SER A 19 -6.26 1.89 14.41
CA SER A 19 -5.19 2.60 13.72
C SER A 19 -3.88 2.64 14.52
N LYS A 20 -3.81 1.91 15.65
CA LYS A 20 -2.66 1.98 16.55
C LYS A 20 -1.36 1.48 15.95
N GLY A 21 -1.43 0.61 14.94
CA GLY A 21 -0.25 0.02 14.32
C GLY A 21 0.40 0.87 13.24
N VAL A 22 -0.13 2.07 12.96
CA VAL A 22 0.39 2.97 11.94
C VAL A 22 0.50 4.38 12.50
N SER A 23 1.31 5.22 11.83
CA SER A 23 1.44 6.62 12.25
C SER A 23 0.12 7.36 12.12
N THR A 24 -0.28 8.08 13.15
CA THR A 24 -1.50 8.88 13.15
C THR A 24 -1.54 9.86 11.99
N ASN A 25 -0.40 10.45 11.65
CA ASN A 25 -0.30 11.42 10.55
C ASN A 25 -0.50 10.78 9.18
N HIS A 26 -0.44 9.46 9.08
CA HIS A 26 -0.55 8.75 7.82
C HIS A 26 -1.94 8.13 7.60
N VAL A 27 -2.78 8.08 8.63
CA VAL A 27 -4.06 7.35 8.56
C VAL A 27 -4.92 7.81 7.39
N LYS A 28 -5.07 9.11 7.22
CA LYS A 28 -5.94 9.64 6.16
C LYS A 28 -5.44 9.22 4.77
N LYS A 29 -4.15 9.36 4.51
CA LYS A 29 -3.58 8.99 3.22
C LYS A 29 -3.55 7.47 3.04
N LEU A 30 -3.27 6.71 4.10
CA LEU A 30 -3.31 5.25 4.05
C LEU A 30 -4.71 4.76 3.68
N ASN A 31 -5.76 5.34 4.24
CA ASN A 31 -7.13 4.97 3.88
C ASN A 31 -7.41 5.23 2.40
N ARG A 32 -6.91 6.33 1.85
CA ARG A 32 -7.05 6.61 0.42
C ARG A 32 -6.31 5.59 -0.43
N ILE A 33 -5.09 5.25 -0.04
CA ILE A 33 -4.27 4.26 -0.75
C ILE A 33 -4.94 2.89 -0.71
N LEU A 34 -5.40 2.47 0.46
CA LEU A 34 -6.05 1.17 0.63
C LEU A 34 -7.34 1.08 -0.18
N SER A 35 -8.14 2.15 -0.21
CA SER A 35 -9.34 2.19 -1.03
C SER A 35 -9.02 2.06 -2.50
N ALA A 36 -7.99 2.76 -2.97
CA ALA A 36 -7.56 2.69 -4.36
C ALA A 36 -7.08 1.28 -4.72
N LEU A 37 -6.27 0.66 -3.84
CA LEU A 37 -5.78 -0.71 -4.05
C LEU A 37 -6.93 -1.72 -4.08
N ASP A 38 -7.91 -1.53 -3.22
CA ASP A 38 -9.02 -2.48 -3.11
C ASP A 38 -9.86 -2.50 -4.39
N GLN A 39 -9.95 -1.40 -5.09
CA GLN A 39 -10.71 -1.29 -6.33
C GLN A 39 -9.86 -1.54 -7.58
N ALA A 40 -8.54 -1.52 -7.44
CA ALA A 40 -7.63 -1.67 -8.57
C ALA A 40 -7.58 -3.09 -9.08
N GLU A 41 -7.37 -3.25 -10.39
CA GLU A 41 -7.18 -4.55 -11.04
C GLU A 41 -5.77 -4.72 -11.57
N ASN A 42 -4.98 -3.64 -11.57
CA ASN A 42 -3.59 -3.66 -11.98
C ASN A 42 -2.88 -2.46 -11.35
N PRO A 43 -1.52 -2.42 -11.35
CA PRO A 43 -0.80 -1.34 -10.70
C PRO A 43 -1.12 0.07 -11.20
N ARG A 44 -1.42 0.22 -12.48
CA ARG A 44 -1.70 1.55 -13.04
C ARG A 44 -2.95 2.19 -12.42
N ASP A 45 -3.85 1.36 -11.90
CA ASP A 45 -5.09 1.84 -11.31
C ASP A 45 -4.86 2.60 -10.00
N VAL A 46 -3.64 2.57 -9.46
CA VAL A 46 -3.30 3.35 -8.26
C VAL A 46 -2.32 4.48 -8.56
N ASP A 47 -2.22 4.88 -9.82
CA ASP A 47 -1.37 6.00 -10.24
C ASP A 47 -2.12 7.33 -10.10
N PHE A 48 -2.42 7.71 -8.87
CA PHE A 48 -3.09 8.98 -8.57
C PHE A 48 -2.07 10.08 -8.28
N PRO A 49 -2.43 11.34 -8.52
CA PRO A 49 -1.56 12.47 -8.13
C PRO A 49 -1.17 12.39 -6.65
N GLY A 50 0.12 12.54 -6.39
CA GLY A 50 0.66 12.48 -5.03
C GLY A 50 1.04 11.10 -4.55
N PHE A 51 0.65 10.03 -5.25
CA PHE A 51 1.02 8.67 -4.87
C PHE A 51 2.41 8.27 -5.38
N ARG A 52 2.90 8.89 -6.43
CA ARG A 52 4.22 8.62 -7.00
C ARG A 52 4.46 7.13 -7.25
N LEU A 53 3.51 6.48 -7.89
CA LEU A 53 3.60 5.06 -8.21
C LEU A 53 4.88 4.75 -8.97
N HIS A 54 5.64 3.75 -8.52
CA HIS A 54 6.81 3.30 -9.26
C HIS A 54 7.09 1.81 -8.98
N PRO A 55 7.68 1.12 -9.95
CA PRO A 55 8.06 -0.28 -9.76
C PRO A 55 9.32 -0.39 -8.91
N LEU A 56 9.45 -1.50 -8.18
CA LEU A 56 10.62 -1.81 -7.41
C LEU A 56 11.55 -2.74 -8.17
N GLN A 57 12.84 -2.71 -7.82
CA GLN A 57 13.89 -3.46 -8.51
C GLN A 57 14.48 -4.52 -7.59
N GLY A 58 15.31 -5.42 -8.14
CA GLY A 58 16.03 -6.41 -7.38
C GLY A 58 15.13 -7.50 -6.82
N LYS A 59 15.28 -7.81 -5.55
CA LYS A 59 14.51 -8.88 -4.89
C LYS A 59 13.02 -8.61 -4.84
N ARG A 60 12.61 -7.35 -4.99
CA ARG A 60 11.21 -6.96 -5.00
C ARG A 60 10.67 -6.73 -6.40
N LYS A 61 11.31 -7.35 -7.39
CA LYS A 61 10.81 -7.35 -8.76
C LYS A 61 9.33 -7.77 -8.75
N ARG A 62 8.50 -7.08 -9.52
CA ARG A 62 7.04 -7.22 -9.57
C ARG A 62 6.31 -6.55 -8.42
N HIS A 63 7.03 -5.95 -7.48
CA HIS A 63 6.40 -5.10 -6.46
C HIS A 63 6.39 -3.66 -6.95
N TYR A 64 5.45 -2.89 -6.44
CA TYR A 64 5.30 -1.47 -6.69
C TYR A 64 5.24 -0.74 -5.37
N ALA A 65 5.53 0.54 -5.40
CA ALA A 65 5.44 1.38 -4.21
C ALA A 65 4.64 2.64 -4.52
N VAL A 66 3.86 3.08 -3.53
CA VAL A 66 3.24 4.41 -3.54
C VAL A 66 3.74 5.17 -2.33
N TRP A 67 3.92 6.48 -2.50
CA TRP A 67 4.50 7.34 -1.48
C TRP A 67 3.44 7.81 -0.48
N ILE A 68 3.81 7.83 0.80
CA ILE A 68 2.96 8.38 1.87
C ILE A 68 3.48 9.75 2.27
N SER A 69 4.64 9.80 2.89
CA SER A 69 5.34 11.03 3.28
C SER A 69 6.77 10.67 3.67
N GLY A 70 7.72 11.60 3.47
CA GLY A 70 9.11 11.35 3.82
C GLY A 70 9.62 10.06 3.19
N ASN A 71 10.10 9.14 4.01
CA ASN A 71 10.60 7.84 3.57
C ASN A 71 9.54 6.73 3.59
N TRP A 72 8.31 7.05 4.00
CA TRP A 72 7.27 6.05 4.14
C TRP A 72 6.60 5.71 2.83
N ARG A 73 6.40 4.41 2.61
CA ARG A 73 5.79 3.86 1.39
C ARG A 73 4.81 2.76 1.74
N VAL A 74 3.83 2.55 0.86
CA VAL A 74 3.06 1.30 0.83
C VAL A 74 3.57 0.52 -0.37
N THR A 75 4.00 -0.71 -0.15
CA THR A 75 4.46 -1.60 -1.22
C THR A 75 3.45 -2.71 -1.42
N PHE A 76 3.36 -3.21 -2.64
CA PHE A 76 2.38 -4.23 -2.98
C PHE A 76 2.77 -4.89 -4.31
N ARG A 77 2.13 -6.01 -4.60
CA ARG A 77 2.16 -6.62 -5.93
C ARG A 77 0.77 -7.09 -6.29
N PHE A 78 0.56 -7.43 -7.55
CA PHE A 78 -0.70 -7.99 -8.00
C PHE A 78 -0.53 -9.47 -8.35
N LYS A 79 -1.52 -10.26 -7.97
CA LYS A 79 -1.67 -11.65 -8.39
C LYS A 79 -3.00 -11.71 -9.13
N GLY A 80 -2.93 -11.80 -10.47
CA GLY A 80 -4.13 -11.61 -11.28
C GLY A 80 -4.64 -10.17 -11.11
N VAL A 81 -5.91 -10.05 -10.75
CA VAL A 81 -6.55 -8.73 -10.54
C VAL A 81 -6.58 -8.31 -9.08
N ASN A 82 -5.91 -9.04 -8.21
CA ASN A 82 -5.95 -8.76 -6.77
C ASN A 82 -4.61 -8.24 -6.26
N ALA A 83 -4.66 -7.24 -5.38
CA ALA A 83 -3.47 -6.74 -4.70
C ALA A 83 -3.12 -7.68 -3.54
N THR A 84 -1.84 -7.97 -3.38
CA THR A 84 -1.35 -8.86 -2.34
C THR A 84 -0.02 -8.37 -1.79
N ASP A 85 0.43 -8.96 -0.68
CA ASP A 85 1.68 -8.61 -0.01
C ASP A 85 1.77 -7.11 0.29
N VAL A 86 0.65 -6.53 0.71
CA VAL A 86 0.57 -5.09 0.99
C VAL A 86 1.32 -4.81 2.29
N ASP A 87 2.31 -3.93 2.21
CA ASP A 87 3.20 -3.63 3.33
C ASP A 87 3.34 -2.13 3.52
N TYR A 88 3.73 -1.74 4.71
CA TYR A 88 3.90 -0.35 5.13
C TYR A 88 5.33 -0.22 5.63
N VAL A 89 6.16 0.49 4.89
CA VAL A 89 7.61 0.49 5.11
C VAL A 89 8.18 1.90 5.18
N ASP A 90 9.24 2.02 5.95
CA ASP A 90 10.01 3.24 6.09
C ASP A 90 11.36 3.00 5.40
N TYR A 91 11.57 3.64 4.26
CA TYR A 91 12.82 3.51 3.49
C TYR A 91 13.82 4.54 4.01
N HIS A 92 14.93 4.07 4.52
CA HIS A 92 16.04 4.93 4.94
C HIS A 92 17.14 4.99 3.90
#